data_c3be305dc89978a029efa43589c3539b
#
_entry.id   c3be305dc89978a029efa43589c3539b
#
_cell.length_a   1.000
_cell.length_b   1.000
_cell.length_c   1.000
_cell.angle_alpha   90.00
_cell.angle_beta   90.00
_cell.angle_gamma   90.00
#
_symmetry.space_group_name_H-M   'P 1'
#
loop_
_entity.id
_entity.type
_entity.pdbx_description
1 polymer ?
#
loop_
_entity_poly.entity_id
_entity_poly.type
_entity_poly.pdbx_seq_one_letter_code
_entity_poly.pdbx_strand_id
1 'polypeptide(L)'
;RLPAFIKQVTNQQRAAKPSIQINPVDSGSDPKTAEVLQGLIRHIEIQSQADVAYDTACDHQVTIGRGYIRVIVEWSDLDPWVQEIRIKRVRNPFTVYFDPSVEEIDYRDARYAFVVEDIPKDEFKTRFGIEALRSTEEFSSVGDRSPEWMPEGRVRVAEYYYVDVKKERISKLSNGQEMPESATKDPSVADYMARMGITVLRSRTIDRRVVKWAKITGSHILEEAEWPGRYIPIIPVLGDELDINGQVDYRGMVRDARDPQRMYNFWVSSETETIALAPRAPIVGVEGQFEGHESKWNLANRRNWPYLEYKPVSVAGHPAPPPQRQSYEPPIMAIVAATKQADNDLKAVTGLYDASLGERGPQEAARAILARQHQGELGNSNWLDNLSRAIRSLGRVVLDLIPHIYDAPRVIRIIGLDNQPMSVMVHTNADDTLPATDQIGEGISGVYNLGVGRYDVTVSVGPNIQSRRQEAVEAMTALMQAFPPAAPVISDVMAENMDWPGAPLIAKRLRKLV
;
A
#
# COMPACT_ATOMS: atom_id res chain seq x y z
N ARG A 1 12.15 15.53 -10.67
CA ARG A 1 11.08 16.13 -9.87
C ARG A 1 10.02 15.12 -9.40
N LEU A 2 9.69 14.11 -10.16
CA LEU A 2 8.68 13.09 -9.85
C LEU A 2 8.72 12.52 -8.42
N PRO A 3 9.88 12.20 -7.82
CA PRO A 3 9.89 11.66 -6.45
C PRO A 3 9.25 12.56 -5.40
N ALA A 4 9.25 13.88 -5.60
CA ALA A 4 8.61 14.82 -4.67
C ALA A 4 7.08 14.71 -4.74
N PHE A 5 6.53 14.62 -5.95
CA PHE A 5 5.08 14.45 -6.19
C PHE A 5 4.59 13.11 -5.65
N ILE A 6 5.30 12.00 -5.93
CA ILE A 6 4.97 10.67 -5.42
C ILE A 6 4.96 10.68 -3.88
N LYS A 7 6.02 11.22 -3.25
CA LYS A 7 6.11 11.29 -1.78
C LYS A 7 5.00 12.12 -1.15
N GLN A 8 4.52 13.15 -1.83
CA GLN A 8 3.41 13.96 -1.32
C GLN A 8 2.15 13.09 -1.16
N VAL A 9 1.79 12.31 -2.18
CA VAL A 9 0.63 11.41 -2.14
C VAL A 9 0.81 10.30 -1.13
N THR A 10 1.97 9.62 -1.15
CA THR A 10 2.21 8.49 -0.23
C THR A 10 2.34 8.91 1.23
N ASN A 11 2.82 10.13 1.49
CA ASN A 11 2.85 10.67 2.86
C ASN A 11 1.44 11.06 3.36
N GLN A 12 0.54 11.51 2.49
CA GLN A 12 -0.86 11.73 2.87
C GLN A 12 -1.52 10.42 3.30
N GLN A 13 -1.28 9.33 2.58
CA GLN A 13 -1.76 8.00 2.95
C GLN A 13 -1.20 7.54 4.31
N ARG A 14 0.10 7.73 4.54
CA ARG A 14 0.73 7.41 5.84
C ARG A 14 0.14 8.18 7.01
N ALA A 15 -0.29 9.41 6.77
CA ALA A 15 -0.98 10.22 7.77
C ALA A 15 -2.43 9.75 8.02
N ALA A 16 -3.12 9.27 6.99
CA ALA A 16 -4.53 8.88 7.05
C ALA A 16 -4.79 7.54 7.75
N LYS A 17 -3.82 6.62 7.82
CA LYS A 17 -3.85 5.29 8.47
C LYS A 17 -5.23 4.62 8.45
N PRO A 18 -5.64 3.98 7.34
CA PRO A 18 -6.92 3.29 7.27
C PRO A 18 -6.99 2.19 8.32
N SER A 19 -8.17 2.04 8.96
CA SER A 19 -8.41 1.09 10.04
C SER A 19 -9.56 0.16 9.66
N ILE A 20 -9.35 -1.14 9.83
CA ILE A 20 -10.37 -2.17 9.62
C ILE A 20 -11.38 -2.15 10.77
N GLN A 21 -12.66 -2.15 10.43
CA GLN A 21 -13.77 -2.23 11.38
C GLN A 21 -14.66 -3.42 11.01
N ILE A 22 -15.09 -4.15 12.03
CA ILE A 22 -15.98 -5.31 11.90
C ILE A 22 -17.35 -4.95 12.42
N ASN A 23 -18.38 -5.18 11.61
CA ASN A 23 -19.76 -4.92 11.96
C ASN A 23 -20.58 -6.20 11.90
N PRO A 24 -21.49 -6.43 12.86
CA PRO A 24 -22.43 -7.53 12.80
C PRO A 24 -23.47 -7.29 11.67
N VAL A 25 -23.83 -8.34 10.93
CA VAL A 25 -24.74 -8.25 9.77
C VAL A 25 -26.11 -8.86 10.05
N ASP A 26 -26.16 -9.91 10.87
CA ASP A 26 -27.41 -10.63 11.15
C ASP A 26 -27.77 -10.65 12.63
N SER A 27 -29.00 -11.09 12.94
CA SER A 27 -29.50 -11.18 14.32
C SER A 27 -28.80 -12.25 15.18
N GLY A 28 -28.01 -13.13 14.55
CA GLY A 28 -27.18 -14.14 15.24
C GLY A 28 -25.77 -13.64 15.56
N SER A 29 -25.44 -12.43 15.15
CA SER A 29 -24.12 -11.82 15.34
C SER A 29 -24.09 -10.99 16.61
N ASP A 30 -23.16 -11.31 17.52
CA ASP A 30 -22.97 -10.56 18.76
C ASP A 30 -22.01 -9.38 18.53
N PRO A 31 -22.41 -8.14 18.92
CA PRO A 31 -21.53 -6.97 18.84
C PRO A 31 -20.20 -7.13 19.61
N LYS A 32 -20.20 -7.86 20.74
CA LYS A 32 -18.97 -8.12 21.50
C LYS A 32 -18.01 -9.03 20.73
N THR A 33 -18.54 -10.05 20.05
CA THR A 33 -17.73 -10.91 19.17
C THR A 33 -17.17 -10.11 18.00
N ALA A 34 -17.91 -9.15 17.43
CA ALA A 34 -17.39 -8.24 16.42
C ALA A 34 -16.21 -7.39 16.96
N GLU A 35 -16.30 -6.91 18.19
CA GLU A 35 -15.22 -6.16 18.85
C GLU A 35 -13.97 -7.04 19.06
N VAL A 36 -14.16 -8.29 19.47
CA VAL A 36 -13.06 -9.27 19.63
C VAL A 36 -12.40 -9.58 18.29
N LEU A 37 -13.18 -9.83 17.24
CA LEU A 37 -12.67 -10.04 15.88
C LEU A 37 -11.88 -8.83 15.37
N GLN A 38 -12.39 -7.63 15.61
CA GLN A 38 -11.68 -6.40 15.27
C GLN A 38 -10.38 -6.24 16.06
N GLY A 39 -10.39 -6.55 17.34
CA GLY A 39 -9.20 -6.57 18.20
C GLY A 39 -8.15 -7.60 17.75
N LEU A 40 -8.61 -8.78 17.30
CA LEU A 40 -7.76 -9.83 16.76
C LEU A 40 -7.12 -9.42 15.43
N ILE A 41 -7.88 -8.83 14.51
CA ILE A 41 -7.34 -8.32 13.25
C ILE A 41 -6.29 -7.24 13.52
N ARG A 42 -6.54 -6.34 14.45
CA ARG A 42 -5.57 -5.33 14.85
C ARG A 42 -4.29 -5.93 15.45
N HIS A 43 -4.42 -7.01 16.22
CA HIS A 43 -3.27 -7.75 16.74
C HIS A 43 -2.46 -8.37 15.58
N ILE A 44 -3.12 -9.00 14.59
CA ILE A 44 -2.50 -9.55 13.39
C ILE A 44 -1.77 -8.44 12.60
N GLU A 45 -2.38 -7.27 12.41
CA GLU A 45 -1.77 -6.12 11.73
C GLU A 45 -0.48 -5.66 12.45
N ILE A 46 -0.53 -5.48 13.77
CA ILE A 46 0.63 -5.02 14.55
C ILE A 46 1.75 -6.07 14.55
N GLN A 47 1.41 -7.33 14.77
CA GLN A 47 2.37 -8.43 14.81
C GLN A 47 3.05 -8.66 13.45
N SER A 48 2.32 -8.40 12.36
CA SER A 48 2.81 -8.50 10.99
C SER A 48 3.55 -7.26 10.50
N GLN A 49 3.55 -6.16 11.26
CA GLN A 49 3.98 -4.83 10.77
C GLN A 49 3.26 -4.48 9.45
N ALA A 50 1.94 -4.63 9.43
CA ALA A 50 1.13 -4.49 8.23
C ALA A 50 1.21 -3.08 7.60
N ASP A 51 1.53 -2.06 8.39
CA ASP A 51 1.81 -0.70 7.93
C ASP A 51 2.91 -0.67 6.85
N VAL A 52 3.98 -1.47 6.99
CA VAL A 52 5.03 -1.59 5.98
C VAL A 52 4.49 -2.20 4.68
N ALA A 53 3.57 -3.17 4.78
CA ALA A 53 2.94 -3.78 3.60
C ALA A 53 2.00 -2.78 2.90
N TYR A 54 1.21 -2.01 3.65
CA TYR A 54 0.33 -0.97 3.12
C TYR A 54 1.12 0.15 2.43
N ASP A 55 2.15 0.66 3.08
CA ASP A 55 3.03 1.69 2.53
C ASP A 55 3.70 1.23 1.24
N THR A 56 4.26 0.01 1.22
CA THR A 56 4.91 -0.54 0.02
C THR A 56 3.91 -0.71 -1.12
N ALA A 57 2.71 -1.22 -0.84
CA ALA A 57 1.68 -1.41 -1.85
C ALA A 57 1.17 -0.07 -2.41
N CYS A 58 1.01 0.94 -1.55
CA CYS A 58 0.65 2.30 -1.95
C CYS A 58 1.75 2.97 -2.79
N ASP A 59 3.01 2.85 -2.39
CA ASP A 59 4.13 3.37 -3.19
C ASP A 59 4.13 2.76 -4.61
N HIS A 60 3.87 1.46 -4.73
CA HIS A 60 3.75 0.78 -6.04
C HIS A 60 2.49 1.21 -6.79
N GLN A 61 1.35 1.33 -6.12
CA GLN A 61 0.10 1.83 -6.69
C GLN A 61 0.31 3.20 -7.34
N VAL A 62 0.85 4.15 -6.58
CA VAL A 62 1.06 5.53 -7.04
C VAL A 62 2.12 5.61 -8.14
N THR A 63 3.19 4.82 -8.06
CA THR A 63 4.28 4.87 -9.05
C THR A 63 3.95 4.14 -10.34
N ILE A 64 3.50 2.88 -10.23
CA ILE A 64 3.39 1.94 -11.36
C ILE A 64 1.93 1.65 -11.71
N GLY A 65 0.99 1.94 -10.81
CA GLY A 65 -0.43 1.62 -10.95
C GLY A 65 -0.83 0.26 -10.38
N ARG A 66 0.09 -0.53 -9.85
CA ARG A 66 -0.19 -1.85 -9.29
C ARG A 66 0.70 -2.12 -8.08
N GLY A 67 0.11 -2.33 -6.92
CA GLY A 67 0.74 -2.84 -5.72
C GLY A 67 0.01 -4.09 -5.24
N TYR A 68 0.63 -4.84 -4.33
CA TYR A 68 0.03 -6.07 -3.79
C TYR A 68 0.35 -6.22 -2.32
N ILE A 69 -0.64 -6.75 -1.58
CA ILE A 69 -0.50 -7.18 -0.20
C ILE A 69 -0.77 -8.69 -0.19
N ARG A 70 -0.04 -9.43 0.62
CA ARG A 70 -0.17 -10.88 0.69
C ARG A 70 -0.52 -11.32 2.10
N VAL A 71 -1.46 -12.24 2.24
CA VAL A 71 -1.75 -12.94 3.48
C VAL A 71 -1.14 -14.33 3.41
N ILE A 72 -0.45 -14.74 4.45
CA ILE A 72 0.11 -16.08 4.58
C ILE A 72 -0.27 -16.67 5.93
N VAL A 73 -0.21 -17.98 6.01
CA VAL A 73 -0.33 -18.74 7.25
C VAL A 73 1.03 -19.38 7.52
N GLU A 74 1.60 -19.10 8.68
CA GLU A 74 2.90 -19.64 9.08
C GLU A 74 2.83 -20.17 10.51
N TRP A 75 3.74 -21.07 10.86
CA TRP A 75 3.87 -21.56 12.22
C TRP A 75 4.43 -20.46 13.12
N SER A 76 3.92 -20.38 14.35
CA SER A 76 4.40 -19.38 15.31
C SER A 76 5.84 -19.68 15.72
N ASP A 77 6.67 -18.62 15.78
CA ASP A 77 8.04 -18.75 16.28
C ASP A 77 8.12 -19.12 17.76
N LEU A 78 7.05 -18.82 18.52
CA LEU A 78 6.98 -19.08 19.97
C LEU A 78 6.43 -20.46 20.30
N ASP A 79 5.52 -20.99 19.47
CA ASP A 79 4.90 -22.29 19.63
C ASP A 79 4.77 -22.98 18.27
N PRO A 80 5.58 -24.02 18.00
CA PRO A 80 5.60 -24.71 16.70
C PRO A 80 4.32 -25.49 16.39
N TRP A 81 3.38 -25.59 17.32
CA TRP A 81 2.09 -26.26 17.14
C TRP A 81 0.94 -25.29 16.82
N VAL A 82 1.21 -23.99 16.87
CA VAL A 82 0.22 -22.95 16.60
C VAL A 82 0.50 -22.27 15.27
N GLN A 83 -0.51 -22.18 14.42
CA GLN A 83 -0.46 -21.39 13.20
C GLN A 83 -0.93 -19.96 13.45
N GLU A 84 -0.34 -19.02 12.74
CA GLU A 84 -0.66 -17.59 12.79
C GLU A 84 -0.88 -17.02 11.40
N ILE A 85 -1.83 -16.08 11.31
CA ILE A 85 -2.07 -15.33 10.09
C ILE A 85 -1.10 -14.15 10.07
N ARG A 86 -0.41 -13.97 8.94
CA ARG A 86 0.54 -12.87 8.73
C ARG A 86 0.23 -12.09 7.47
N ILE A 87 0.36 -10.78 7.55
CA ILE A 87 0.25 -9.86 6.42
C ILE A 87 1.67 -9.51 5.97
N LYS A 88 2.00 -9.86 4.74
CA LYS A 88 3.35 -9.65 4.19
C LYS A 88 3.32 -8.67 3.02
N ARG A 89 4.36 -7.87 2.90
CA ARG A 89 4.55 -7.00 1.74
C ARG A 89 5.03 -7.79 0.52
N VAL A 90 4.62 -7.38 -0.65
CA VAL A 90 5.20 -7.82 -1.92
C VAL A 90 6.22 -6.76 -2.36
N ARG A 91 7.52 -7.11 -2.33
CA ARG A 91 8.61 -6.17 -2.64
C ARG A 91 8.69 -5.82 -4.12
N ASN A 92 8.41 -6.79 -4.98
CA ASN A 92 8.43 -6.60 -6.43
C ASN A 92 7.04 -6.91 -7.00
N PRO A 93 6.25 -5.91 -7.40
CA PRO A 93 4.91 -6.14 -7.94
C PRO A 93 4.91 -6.87 -9.29
N PHE A 94 6.03 -6.90 -10.00
CA PHE A 94 6.18 -7.61 -11.27
C PHE A 94 6.34 -9.13 -11.13
N THR A 95 6.41 -9.64 -9.89
CA THR A 95 6.43 -11.08 -9.62
C THR A 95 5.03 -11.67 -9.41
N VAL A 96 3.99 -10.83 -9.41
CA VAL A 96 2.61 -11.25 -9.20
C VAL A 96 1.85 -11.23 -10.52
N TYR A 97 1.21 -12.33 -10.83
CA TYR A 97 0.37 -12.48 -12.02
C TYR A 97 -1.01 -12.99 -11.63
N PHE A 98 -2.03 -12.36 -12.18
CA PHE A 98 -3.42 -12.75 -11.97
C PHE A 98 -4.08 -13.19 -13.27
N ASP A 99 -5.22 -13.85 -13.15
CA ASP A 99 -6.13 -14.14 -14.24
C ASP A 99 -6.50 -12.83 -14.98
N PRO A 100 -6.21 -12.71 -16.28
CA PRO A 100 -6.54 -11.52 -17.05
C PRO A 100 -8.04 -11.33 -17.29
N SER A 101 -8.87 -12.33 -17.00
CA SER A 101 -10.32 -12.28 -17.17
C SER A 101 -11.08 -11.73 -15.96
N VAL A 102 -10.37 -11.16 -15.00
CA VAL A 102 -10.95 -10.53 -13.80
C VAL A 102 -11.73 -9.27 -14.19
N GLU A 103 -12.96 -9.16 -13.70
CA GLU A 103 -13.83 -8.00 -13.87
C GLU A 103 -14.00 -7.18 -12.58
N GLU A 104 -13.87 -7.84 -11.42
CA GLU A 104 -14.04 -7.19 -10.12
C GLU A 104 -12.75 -6.50 -9.66
N ILE A 105 -12.88 -5.27 -9.18
CA ILE A 105 -11.73 -4.44 -8.76
C ILE A 105 -10.93 -5.03 -7.59
N ASP A 106 -11.56 -5.88 -6.78
CA ASP A 106 -10.90 -6.58 -5.66
C ASP A 106 -10.41 -7.99 -6.03
N TYR A 107 -10.50 -8.37 -7.29
CA TYR A 107 -10.07 -9.66 -7.86
C TYR A 107 -10.66 -10.90 -7.16
N ARG A 108 -11.83 -10.74 -6.49
CA ARG A 108 -12.51 -11.87 -5.83
C ARG A 108 -13.04 -12.90 -6.83
N ASP A 109 -13.22 -12.53 -8.08
CA ASP A 109 -13.65 -13.37 -9.20
C ASP A 109 -12.48 -14.07 -9.88
N ALA A 110 -11.23 -13.74 -9.55
CA ALA A 110 -10.04 -14.37 -10.09
C ALA A 110 -10.09 -15.90 -9.94
N ARG A 111 -9.72 -16.60 -11.01
CA ARG A 111 -9.64 -18.07 -11.02
C ARG A 111 -8.27 -18.56 -10.61
N TYR A 112 -7.24 -17.76 -10.80
CA TYR A 112 -5.87 -18.10 -10.39
C TYR A 112 -5.01 -16.86 -10.18
N ALA A 113 -3.94 -17.06 -9.43
CA ALA A 113 -2.86 -16.08 -9.26
C ALA A 113 -1.53 -16.79 -9.01
N PHE A 114 -0.44 -16.13 -9.41
CA PHE A 114 0.93 -16.60 -9.19
C PHE A 114 1.73 -15.55 -8.41
N VAL A 115 2.60 -16.04 -7.55
CA VAL A 115 3.71 -15.25 -7.00
C VAL A 115 5.01 -15.97 -7.34
N VAL A 116 5.87 -15.30 -8.09
CA VAL A 116 7.09 -15.90 -8.65
C VAL A 116 8.30 -15.47 -7.83
N GLU A 117 9.18 -16.42 -7.53
CA GLU A 117 10.45 -16.20 -6.85
C GLU A 117 11.58 -16.92 -7.59
N ASP A 118 12.73 -16.25 -7.74
CA ASP A 118 13.91 -16.84 -8.33
C ASP A 118 14.88 -17.25 -7.22
N ILE A 119 15.04 -18.57 -7.02
CA ILE A 119 15.85 -19.19 -5.96
C ILE A 119 17.20 -19.63 -6.54
N PRO A 120 18.35 -19.39 -5.86
CA PRO A 120 19.64 -19.94 -6.25
C PRO A 120 19.60 -21.47 -6.35
N LYS A 121 20.29 -22.07 -7.35
CA LYS A 121 20.29 -23.53 -7.57
C LYS A 121 20.69 -24.33 -6.33
N ASP A 122 21.68 -23.87 -5.59
CA ASP A 122 22.16 -24.56 -4.38
C ASP A 122 21.10 -24.56 -3.27
N GLU A 123 20.39 -23.47 -3.10
CA GLU A 123 19.29 -23.35 -2.15
C GLU A 123 18.09 -24.19 -2.59
N PHE A 124 17.75 -24.16 -3.88
CA PHE A 124 16.69 -24.99 -4.45
C PHE A 124 16.97 -26.47 -4.23
N LYS A 125 18.21 -26.93 -4.51
CA LYS A 125 18.65 -28.30 -4.29
C LYS A 125 18.53 -28.73 -2.82
N THR A 126 18.84 -27.83 -1.92
CA THR A 126 18.76 -28.09 -0.47
C THR A 126 17.31 -28.23 -0.01
N ARG A 127 16.42 -27.41 -0.55
CA ARG A 127 15.00 -27.39 -0.16
C ARG A 127 14.19 -28.51 -0.81
N PHE A 128 14.38 -28.77 -2.11
CA PHE A 128 13.52 -29.64 -2.93
C PHE A 128 14.20 -30.88 -3.49
N GLY A 129 15.52 -30.99 -3.32
CA GLY A 129 16.29 -32.15 -3.76
C GLY A 129 16.90 -31.99 -5.16
N ILE A 130 17.82 -32.90 -5.47
CA ILE A 130 18.58 -32.88 -6.73
C ILE A 130 17.73 -33.33 -7.93
N GLU A 131 16.76 -34.22 -7.72
CA GLU A 131 15.91 -34.75 -8.79
C GLU A 131 14.99 -33.67 -9.37
N ALA A 132 14.38 -32.86 -8.50
CA ALA A 132 13.57 -31.72 -8.91
C ALA A 132 14.40 -30.67 -9.69
N LEU A 133 15.66 -30.45 -9.30
CA LEU A 133 16.56 -29.56 -10.03
C LEU A 133 16.89 -30.11 -11.42
N ARG A 134 17.25 -31.40 -11.53
CA ARG A 134 17.57 -32.05 -12.81
C ARG A 134 16.37 -32.02 -13.77
N SER A 135 15.18 -32.35 -13.32
CA SER A 135 13.99 -32.36 -14.17
C SER A 135 13.65 -30.95 -14.68
N THR A 136 13.88 -29.90 -13.88
CA THR A 136 13.72 -28.51 -14.30
C THR A 136 14.78 -28.10 -15.32
N GLU A 137 16.04 -28.53 -15.15
CA GLU A 137 17.13 -28.31 -16.11
C GLU A 137 16.87 -29.02 -17.44
N GLU A 138 16.43 -30.27 -17.42
CA GLU A 138 16.07 -31.05 -18.61
C GLU A 138 14.93 -30.40 -19.37
N PHE A 139 13.89 -29.95 -18.68
CA PHE A 139 12.75 -29.24 -19.27
C PHE A 139 13.20 -27.95 -19.98
N SER A 140 14.10 -27.19 -19.39
CA SER A 140 14.60 -25.95 -19.99
C SER A 140 15.56 -26.19 -21.18
N SER A 141 16.18 -27.39 -21.29
CA SER A 141 17.14 -27.74 -22.33
C SER A 141 16.50 -28.30 -23.61
N VAL A 142 15.27 -28.81 -23.58
CA VAL A 142 14.57 -29.48 -24.69
C VAL A 142 13.99 -28.47 -25.72
N GLY A 143 14.71 -27.38 -25.99
CA GLY A 143 14.35 -26.44 -27.06
C GLY A 143 13.07 -25.64 -26.77
N ASP A 144 12.70 -25.55 -25.52
CA ASP A 144 11.53 -24.79 -25.11
C ASP A 144 11.79 -23.29 -25.21
N ARG A 145 10.78 -22.58 -25.62
CA ARG A 145 10.78 -21.12 -25.86
C ARG A 145 10.74 -20.31 -24.56
N SER A 146 10.87 -20.95 -23.42
CA SER A 146 10.70 -20.32 -22.12
C SER A 146 11.95 -20.45 -21.23
N PRO A 147 13.06 -19.74 -21.54
CA PRO A 147 14.23 -19.66 -20.65
C PRO A 147 13.88 -19.00 -19.31
N GLU A 148 12.65 -18.56 -19.17
CA GLU A 148 12.15 -17.82 -18.00
C GLU A 148 12.13 -18.63 -16.71
N TRP A 149 12.05 -19.99 -16.79
CA TRP A 149 12.06 -20.86 -15.62
C TRP A 149 13.45 -21.12 -15.04
N MET A 150 14.51 -20.80 -15.77
CA MET A 150 15.90 -20.97 -15.36
C MET A 150 16.74 -19.68 -15.63
N PRO A 151 16.39 -18.54 -15.04
CA PRO A 151 17.18 -17.33 -15.24
C PRO A 151 18.57 -17.48 -14.61
N GLU A 152 19.62 -17.19 -15.37
CA GLU A 152 21.04 -17.14 -15.01
C GLU A 152 21.45 -17.74 -13.64
N GLY A 153 21.58 -19.09 -13.55
CA GLY A 153 22.02 -19.78 -12.33
C GLY A 153 20.99 -19.88 -11.20
N ARG A 154 19.74 -19.49 -11.46
CA ARG A 154 18.61 -19.57 -10.53
C ARG A 154 17.52 -20.48 -11.08
N VAL A 155 16.64 -20.94 -10.22
CA VAL A 155 15.44 -21.68 -10.56
C VAL A 155 14.24 -20.83 -10.20
N ARG A 156 13.35 -20.62 -11.15
CA ARG A 156 12.11 -19.93 -10.92
C ARG A 156 11.10 -20.89 -10.29
N VAL A 157 10.56 -20.48 -9.16
CA VAL A 157 9.51 -21.17 -8.43
C VAL A 157 8.30 -20.26 -8.39
N ALA A 158 7.14 -20.81 -8.70
CA ALA A 158 5.88 -20.06 -8.61
C ALA A 158 5.01 -20.66 -7.50
N GLU A 159 4.51 -19.83 -6.62
CA GLU A 159 3.38 -20.17 -5.77
C GLU A 159 2.10 -19.91 -6.57
N TYR A 160 1.40 -20.95 -6.87
CA TYR A 160 0.20 -20.97 -7.70
C TYR A 160 -1.03 -21.17 -6.85
N TYR A 161 -1.91 -20.20 -6.84
CA TYR A 161 -3.23 -20.28 -6.24
C TYR A 161 -4.25 -20.45 -7.35
N TYR A 162 -5.12 -21.43 -7.24
CA TYR A 162 -6.19 -21.66 -8.22
C TYR A 162 -7.49 -22.07 -7.55
N VAL A 163 -8.59 -21.68 -8.18
CA VAL A 163 -9.94 -21.94 -7.69
C VAL A 163 -10.50 -23.16 -8.41
N ASP A 164 -10.79 -24.19 -7.63
CA ASP A 164 -11.54 -25.35 -8.06
C ASP A 164 -13.02 -25.20 -7.67
N VAL A 165 -13.95 -25.60 -8.53
CA VAL A 165 -15.38 -25.51 -8.26
C VAL A 165 -15.93 -26.91 -8.00
N LYS A 166 -16.15 -27.20 -6.73
CA LYS A 166 -16.75 -28.48 -6.30
C LYS A 166 -18.27 -28.32 -6.16
N LYS A 167 -19.04 -29.20 -6.80
CA LYS A 167 -20.47 -29.25 -6.55
C LYS A 167 -20.73 -29.96 -5.23
N GLU A 168 -21.25 -29.20 -4.27
CA GLU A 168 -21.55 -29.69 -2.93
C GLU A 168 -23.04 -29.55 -2.64
N ARG A 169 -23.62 -30.57 -2.01
CA ARG A 169 -25.00 -30.50 -1.56
C ARG A 169 -25.03 -30.07 -0.09
N ILE A 170 -25.58 -28.90 0.17
CA ILE A 170 -25.76 -28.37 1.52
C ILE A 170 -27.20 -28.53 1.99
N SER A 171 -27.31 -28.83 3.28
CA SER A 171 -28.58 -28.96 4.01
C SER A 171 -28.73 -27.85 5.02
N LYS A 172 -29.89 -27.20 5.02
CA LYS A 172 -30.29 -26.25 6.05
C LYS A 172 -31.05 -26.98 7.15
N LEU A 173 -30.58 -26.81 8.38
CA LEU A 173 -31.13 -27.44 9.57
C LEU A 173 -32.21 -26.60 10.23
N SER A 174 -33.03 -27.21 11.11
CA SER A 174 -34.10 -26.54 11.84
C SER A 174 -33.60 -25.50 12.84
N ASN A 175 -32.37 -25.62 13.30
CA ASN A 175 -31.68 -24.63 14.16
C ASN A 175 -31.09 -23.43 13.36
N GLY A 176 -31.32 -23.39 12.04
CA GLY A 176 -30.81 -22.34 11.16
C GLY A 176 -29.39 -22.55 10.62
N GLN A 177 -28.66 -23.56 11.11
CA GLN A 177 -27.32 -23.89 10.62
C GLN A 177 -27.35 -24.50 9.22
N GLU A 178 -26.29 -24.26 8.47
CA GLU A 178 -26.07 -24.88 7.14
C GLU A 178 -24.85 -25.79 7.24
N MET A 179 -24.97 -27.03 6.78
CA MET A 179 -23.85 -27.98 6.74
C MET A 179 -23.91 -28.86 5.48
N PRO A 180 -22.76 -29.41 5.04
CA PRO A 180 -22.72 -30.38 3.95
C PRO A 180 -23.62 -31.58 4.23
N GLU A 181 -24.32 -32.06 3.18
CA GLU A 181 -25.14 -33.29 3.33
C GLU A 181 -24.30 -34.51 3.70
N SER A 182 -23.03 -34.54 3.31
CA SER A 182 -22.08 -35.57 3.73
C SER A 182 -21.87 -35.58 5.25
N ALA A 183 -21.76 -34.39 5.86
CA ALA A 183 -21.60 -34.26 7.32
C ALA A 183 -22.88 -34.66 8.06
N THR A 184 -24.07 -34.38 7.51
CA THR A 184 -25.33 -34.81 8.16
C THR A 184 -25.53 -36.34 8.16
N LYS A 185 -24.81 -37.07 7.29
CA LYS A 185 -24.82 -38.51 7.20
C LYS A 185 -23.74 -39.18 8.06
N ASP A 186 -22.85 -38.42 8.66
CA ASP A 186 -21.88 -38.93 9.61
C ASP A 186 -22.62 -39.47 10.85
N PRO A 187 -22.34 -40.72 11.30
CA PRO A 187 -23.06 -41.33 12.41
C PRO A 187 -23.05 -40.51 13.70
N SER A 188 -21.94 -39.85 13.99
CA SER A 188 -21.78 -39.01 15.19
C SER A 188 -22.65 -37.75 15.13
N VAL A 189 -22.68 -37.09 13.97
CA VAL A 189 -23.48 -35.88 13.73
C VAL A 189 -24.97 -36.23 13.67
N ALA A 190 -25.32 -37.34 13.00
CA ALA A 190 -26.70 -37.81 12.93
C ALA A 190 -27.28 -38.14 14.32
N ASP A 191 -26.50 -38.81 15.19
CA ASP A 191 -26.87 -39.11 16.57
C ASP A 191 -27.05 -37.83 17.43
N TYR A 192 -26.14 -36.88 17.27
CA TYR A 192 -26.25 -35.54 17.91
C TYR A 192 -27.51 -34.81 17.45
N MET A 193 -27.76 -34.76 16.13
CA MET A 193 -28.97 -34.12 15.57
C MET A 193 -30.26 -34.78 16.10
N ALA A 194 -30.27 -36.12 16.19
CA ALA A 194 -31.41 -36.85 16.73
C ALA A 194 -31.65 -36.53 18.20
N ARG A 195 -30.60 -36.48 19.05
CA ARG A 195 -30.70 -36.12 20.49
C ARG A 195 -31.21 -34.69 20.69
N MET A 196 -30.79 -33.76 19.85
CA MET A 196 -31.17 -32.33 19.94
C MET A 196 -32.46 -32.00 19.19
N GLY A 197 -33.11 -32.97 18.50
CA GLY A 197 -34.34 -32.75 17.75
C GLY A 197 -34.12 -31.91 16.50
N ILE A 198 -32.89 -31.84 15.97
CA ILE A 198 -32.53 -31.05 14.79
C ILE A 198 -32.88 -31.86 13.53
N THR A 199 -33.66 -31.27 12.64
CA THR A 199 -34.06 -31.88 11.37
C THR A 199 -33.56 -31.09 10.16
N VAL A 200 -33.36 -31.78 9.05
CA VAL A 200 -33.02 -31.14 7.77
C VAL A 200 -34.28 -30.52 7.16
N LEU A 201 -34.30 -29.22 6.98
CA LEU A 201 -35.44 -28.49 6.40
C LEU A 201 -35.40 -28.50 4.87
N ARG A 202 -34.24 -28.22 4.29
CA ARG A 202 -34.01 -28.14 2.83
C ARG A 202 -32.60 -28.55 2.51
N SER A 203 -32.42 -29.08 1.30
CA SER A 203 -31.09 -29.32 0.73
C SER A 203 -31.04 -28.77 -0.69
N ARG A 204 -29.92 -28.19 -1.06
CA ARG A 204 -29.66 -27.71 -2.43
C ARG A 204 -28.21 -27.98 -2.81
N THR A 205 -27.97 -28.18 -4.10
CA THR A 205 -26.62 -28.24 -4.65
C THR A 205 -26.12 -26.83 -4.91
N ILE A 206 -24.92 -26.52 -4.44
CA ILE A 206 -24.20 -25.28 -4.69
C ILE A 206 -22.88 -25.57 -5.34
N ASP A 207 -22.38 -24.61 -6.10
CA ASP A 207 -21.01 -24.60 -6.59
C ASP A 207 -20.13 -23.96 -5.51
N ARG A 208 -19.39 -24.79 -4.76
CA ARG A 208 -18.47 -24.33 -3.73
C ARG A 208 -17.11 -24.05 -4.34
N ARG A 209 -16.65 -22.81 -4.22
CA ARG A 209 -15.29 -22.43 -4.58
C ARG A 209 -14.32 -22.90 -3.51
N VAL A 210 -13.32 -23.67 -3.92
CA VAL A 210 -12.23 -24.15 -3.07
C VAL A 210 -10.94 -23.63 -3.65
N VAL A 211 -10.19 -22.88 -2.86
CA VAL A 211 -8.87 -22.39 -3.27
C VAL A 211 -7.84 -23.48 -2.97
N LYS A 212 -7.03 -23.81 -3.96
CA LYS A 212 -5.88 -24.71 -3.82
C LYS A 212 -4.61 -23.92 -4.03
N TRP A 213 -3.57 -24.37 -3.36
CA TRP A 213 -2.23 -23.80 -3.42
C TRP A 213 -1.26 -24.88 -3.86
N ALA A 214 -0.40 -24.54 -4.81
CA ALA A 214 0.69 -25.39 -5.24
C ALA A 214 1.97 -24.57 -5.43
N LYS A 215 3.09 -25.14 -5.05
CA LYS A 215 4.41 -24.60 -5.37
C LYS A 215 4.96 -25.37 -6.56
N ILE A 216 5.20 -24.67 -7.66
CA ILE A 216 5.54 -25.30 -8.95
C ILE A 216 6.82 -24.73 -9.55
N THR A 217 7.48 -25.54 -10.36
CA THR A 217 8.50 -25.13 -11.33
C THR A 217 7.94 -25.32 -12.74
N GLY A 218 8.72 -25.04 -13.76
CA GLY A 218 8.30 -25.31 -15.15
C GLY A 218 7.95 -26.77 -15.44
N SER A 219 8.44 -27.73 -14.65
CA SER A 219 8.29 -29.16 -14.90
C SER A 219 7.70 -29.95 -13.72
N HIS A 220 7.63 -29.38 -12.54
CA HIS A 220 7.34 -30.14 -11.32
C HIS A 220 6.42 -29.41 -10.36
N ILE A 221 5.51 -30.15 -9.73
CA ILE A 221 4.78 -29.69 -8.56
C ILE A 221 5.62 -30.10 -7.35
N LEU A 222 6.15 -29.09 -6.63
CA LEU A 222 7.02 -29.30 -5.47
C LEU A 222 6.21 -29.59 -4.20
N GLU A 223 5.15 -28.83 -4.02
CA GLU A 223 4.25 -28.92 -2.88
C GLU A 223 2.83 -28.60 -3.35
N GLU A 224 1.83 -29.24 -2.76
CA GLU A 224 0.41 -28.96 -3.02
C GLU A 224 -0.37 -29.06 -1.72
N ALA A 225 -1.29 -28.12 -1.49
CA ALA A 225 -2.19 -28.11 -0.35
C ALA A 225 -3.51 -27.43 -0.69
N GLU A 226 -4.56 -27.76 0.06
CA GLU A 226 -5.81 -27.01 0.02
C GLU A 226 -5.67 -25.76 0.91
N TRP A 227 -5.99 -24.57 0.35
CA TRP A 227 -5.98 -23.35 1.12
C TRP A 227 -7.24 -23.28 2.01
N PRO A 228 -7.10 -22.94 3.30
CA PRO A 228 -8.23 -22.99 4.22
C PRO A 228 -9.31 -21.94 3.94
N GLY A 229 -8.95 -20.82 3.30
CA GLY A 229 -9.86 -19.72 3.00
C GLY A 229 -10.54 -19.83 1.63
N ARG A 230 -11.61 -19.07 1.45
CA ARG A 230 -12.40 -18.99 0.20
C ARG A 230 -11.82 -18.04 -0.84
N TYR A 231 -10.85 -17.23 -0.47
CA TYR A 231 -10.27 -16.17 -1.31
C TYR A 231 -8.81 -16.46 -1.59
N ILE A 232 -8.34 -16.06 -2.78
CA ILE A 232 -6.91 -16.04 -3.08
C ILE A 232 -6.26 -15.00 -2.15
N PRO A 233 -5.21 -15.36 -1.39
CA PRO A 233 -4.65 -14.50 -0.33
C PRO A 233 -3.67 -13.44 -0.85
N ILE A 234 -3.90 -12.94 -2.06
CA ILE A 234 -3.13 -11.87 -2.68
C ILE A 234 -4.09 -10.74 -3.02
N ILE A 235 -3.91 -9.60 -2.40
CA ILE A 235 -4.81 -8.47 -2.49
C ILE A 235 -4.18 -7.41 -3.40
N PRO A 236 -4.81 -7.07 -4.54
CA PRO A 236 -4.33 -6.01 -5.41
C PRO A 236 -4.64 -4.64 -4.82
N VAL A 237 -3.71 -3.72 -4.99
CA VAL A 237 -3.85 -2.29 -4.71
C VAL A 237 -3.66 -1.56 -6.03
N LEU A 238 -4.75 -1.14 -6.64
CA LEU A 238 -4.79 -0.69 -8.02
C LEU A 238 -4.77 0.84 -8.10
N GLY A 239 -4.10 1.35 -9.13
CA GLY A 239 -4.09 2.75 -9.50
C GLY A 239 -5.32 3.15 -10.30
N ASP A 240 -5.14 4.08 -11.23
CA ASP A 240 -6.20 4.47 -12.15
C ASP A 240 -6.44 3.37 -13.17
N GLU A 241 -7.67 2.95 -13.27
CA GLU A 241 -8.11 1.93 -14.22
C GLU A 241 -8.58 2.58 -15.52
N LEU A 242 -8.08 2.07 -16.62
CA LEU A 242 -8.51 2.46 -17.95
C LEU A 242 -8.76 1.21 -18.79
N ASP A 243 -10.00 1.00 -19.20
CA ASP A 243 -10.33 -0.03 -20.17
C ASP A 243 -10.26 0.52 -21.59
N ILE A 244 -9.43 -0.11 -22.42
CA ILE A 244 -9.32 0.20 -23.84
C ILE A 244 -9.64 -1.09 -24.63
N ASN A 245 -10.82 -1.15 -25.21
CA ASN A 245 -11.29 -2.30 -26.00
C ASN A 245 -11.23 -3.65 -25.25
N GLY A 246 -11.62 -3.67 -23.97
CA GLY A 246 -11.58 -4.87 -23.15
C GLY A 246 -10.18 -5.23 -22.61
N GLN A 247 -9.20 -4.37 -22.81
CA GLN A 247 -7.89 -4.47 -22.18
C GLN A 247 -7.77 -3.44 -21.05
N VAL A 248 -7.72 -3.93 -19.84
CA VAL A 248 -7.58 -3.09 -18.65
C VAL A 248 -6.11 -2.72 -18.44
N ASP A 249 -5.83 -1.43 -18.45
CA ASP A 249 -4.52 -0.83 -18.14
C ASP A 249 -4.63 -0.08 -16.81
N TYR A 250 -3.78 -0.44 -15.83
CA TYR A 250 -3.69 0.27 -14.55
C TYR A 250 -2.53 1.25 -14.60
N ARG A 251 -2.81 2.51 -14.33
CA ARG A 251 -1.84 3.60 -14.44
C ARG A 251 -1.44 4.14 -13.08
N GLY A 252 -0.14 4.37 -12.94
CA GLY A 252 0.42 5.16 -11.85
C GLY A 252 0.75 6.56 -12.33
N MET A 253 1.03 7.45 -11.38
CA MET A 253 1.39 8.85 -11.64
C MET A 253 2.58 9.00 -12.62
N VAL A 254 3.53 8.06 -12.59
CA VAL A 254 4.72 8.10 -13.46
C VAL A 254 4.34 7.98 -14.93
N ARG A 255 3.30 7.23 -15.25
CA ARG A 255 2.87 7.02 -16.66
C ARG A 255 2.52 8.34 -17.33
N ASP A 256 1.68 9.13 -16.68
CA ASP A 256 1.16 10.38 -17.24
C ASP A 256 2.19 11.52 -17.12
N ALA A 257 2.99 11.53 -16.06
CA ALA A 257 4.04 12.51 -15.83
C ALA A 257 5.34 12.25 -16.61
N ARG A 258 5.44 11.13 -17.36
CA ARG A 258 6.66 10.71 -18.06
C ARG A 258 7.13 11.72 -19.08
N ASP A 259 6.26 12.20 -19.93
CA ASP A 259 6.64 13.08 -21.04
C ASP A 259 6.96 14.52 -20.57
N PRO A 260 6.17 15.15 -19.69
CA PRO A 260 6.59 16.41 -19.05
C PRO A 260 7.93 16.29 -18.29
N GLN A 261 8.19 15.18 -17.59
CA GLN A 261 9.48 14.98 -16.91
C GLN A 261 10.65 14.83 -17.89
N ARG A 262 10.45 14.18 -19.04
CA ARG A 262 11.45 14.09 -20.10
C ARG A 262 11.76 15.46 -20.69
N MET A 263 10.74 16.26 -20.97
CA MET A 263 10.90 17.63 -21.45
C MET A 263 11.64 18.49 -20.44
N TYR A 264 11.29 18.41 -19.17
CA TYR A 264 12.01 19.11 -18.11
C TYR A 264 13.49 18.72 -18.07
N ASN A 265 13.81 17.44 -18.10
CA ASN A 265 15.20 16.95 -18.10
C ASN A 265 15.96 17.45 -19.33
N PHE A 266 15.33 17.42 -20.51
CA PHE A 266 15.91 17.90 -21.75
C PHE A 266 16.28 19.38 -21.67
N TRP A 267 15.35 20.23 -21.24
CA TRP A 267 15.60 21.66 -21.15
C TRP A 267 16.65 22.02 -20.13
N VAL A 268 16.65 21.39 -18.94
CA VAL A 268 17.69 21.61 -17.91
C VAL A 268 19.07 21.17 -18.42
N SER A 269 19.16 20.07 -19.14
CA SER A 269 20.42 19.62 -19.75
C SER A 269 20.89 20.58 -20.83
N SER A 270 19.98 21.05 -21.71
CA SER A 270 20.28 22.01 -22.76
C SER A 270 20.70 23.36 -22.21
N GLU A 271 20.10 23.82 -21.10
CA GLU A 271 20.52 25.03 -20.38
C GLU A 271 21.97 24.91 -19.91
N THR A 272 22.28 23.81 -19.22
CA THR A 272 23.61 23.54 -18.70
C THR A 272 24.65 23.44 -19.84
N GLU A 273 24.32 22.74 -20.92
CA GLU A 273 25.19 22.60 -22.10
C GLU A 273 25.42 23.96 -22.76
N THR A 274 24.37 24.74 -22.99
CA THR A 274 24.44 26.06 -23.62
C THR A 274 25.32 26.99 -22.80
N ILE A 275 25.23 26.96 -21.45
CA ILE A 275 26.08 27.79 -20.59
C ILE A 275 27.52 27.27 -20.58
N ALA A 276 27.72 25.94 -20.54
CA ALA A 276 29.05 25.34 -20.48
C ALA A 276 29.85 25.51 -21.76
N LEU A 277 29.16 25.40 -22.90
CA LEU A 277 29.73 25.54 -24.25
C LEU A 277 29.70 26.97 -24.79
N ALA A 278 29.12 27.93 -24.05
CA ALA A 278 29.09 29.32 -24.43
C ALA A 278 30.50 29.79 -24.80
N PRO A 279 30.76 30.20 -26.05
CA PRO A 279 32.09 30.60 -26.47
C PRO A 279 32.51 31.82 -25.66
N ARG A 280 33.73 31.77 -25.13
CA ARG A 280 34.34 32.99 -24.58
C ARG A 280 34.36 34.02 -25.70
N ALA A 281 33.71 35.14 -25.48
CA ALA A 281 33.54 36.15 -26.49
C ALA A 281 34.83 36.36 -27.30
N PRO A 282 34.87 35.96 -28.57
CA PRO A 282 36.07 36.14 -29.41
C PRO A 282 36.27 37.62 -29.67
N ILE A 283 37.53 38.01 -29.68
CA ILE A 283 37.91 39.38 -30.01
C ILE A 283 38.17 39.41 -31.51
N VAL A 284 37.45 40.27 -32.20
CA VAL A 284 37.60 40.48 -33.66
C VAL A 284 38.33 41.80 -33.89
N GLY A 285 39.37 41.75 -34.65
CA GLY A 285 40.16 42.94 -35.02
C GLY A 285 40.79 42.72 -36.41
N VAL A 286 41.26 43.78 -37.01
CA VAL A 286 41.97 43.76 -38.28
C VAL A 286 43.40 43.29 -38.05
N GLU A 287 43.97 42.61 -39.02
CA GLU A 287 45.36 42.15 -38.99
C GLU A 287 46.34 43.30 -38.65
N GLY A 288 47.26 43.05 -37.72
CA GLY A 288 48.22 44.05 -37.24
C GLY A 288 47.73 44.88 -36.05
N GLN A 289 46.43 44.89 -35.70
CA GLN A 289 45.92 45.68 -34.57
C GLN A 289 46.43 45.19 -33.21
N PHE A 290 46.78 43.91 -33.07
CA PHE A 290 47.23 43.30 -31.82
C PHE A 290 48.76 43.28 -31.71
N GLU A 291 49.48 43.70 -32.75
CA GLU A 291 50.92 43.63 -32.84
C GLU A 291 51.60 44.42 -31.70
N GLY A 292 52.47 43.73 -30.93
CA GLY A 292 53.15 44.29 -29.74
C GLY A 292 52.34 44.19 -28.45
N HIS A 293 51.07 43.80 -28.55
CA HIS A 293 50.16 43.69 -27.37
C HIS A 293 49.50 42.29 -27.26
N GLU A 294 49.96 41.31 -28.06
CA GLU A 294 49.38 39.96 -28.16
C GLU A 294 49.26 39.27 -26.80
N SER A 295 50.23 39.43 -25.93
CA SER A 295 50.25 38.82 -24.59
C SER A 295 49.09 39.26 -23.73
N LYS A 296 48.71 40.55 -23.77
CA LYS A 296 47.55 41.09 -23.06
C LYS A 296 46.23 40.64 -23.66
N TRP A 297 46.13 40.67 -25.00
CA TRP A 297 44.92 40.23 -25.71
C TRP A 297 44.65 38.75 -25.63
N ASN A 298 45.69 37.89 -25.68
CA ASN A 298 45.56 36.45 -25.49
C ASN A 298 45.08 36.06 -24.07
N LEU A 299 45.36 36.89 -23.13
CA LEU A 299 44.95 36.70 -21.73
C LEU A 299 43.70 37.52 -21.34
N ALA A 300 43.14 38.33 -22.25
CA ALA A 300 42.00 39.20 -21.98
C ALA A 300 40.72 38.48 -21.47
N ASN A 301 40.56 37.18 -21.78
CA ASN A 301 39.47 36.34 -21.28
C ASN A 301 39.82 35.59 -20.00
N ARG A 302 41.07 35.71 -19.49
CA ARG A 302 41.54 35.02 -18.27
C ARG A 302 41.92 35.97 -17.13
N ARG A 303 42.27 37.22 -17.47
CA ARG A 303 42.68 38.25 -16.50
C ARG A 303 41.94 39.55 -16.77
N ASN A 304 41.56 40.24 -15.72
CA ASN A 304 41.02 41.60 -15.80
C ASN A 304 42.16 42.57 -15.96
N TRP A 305 42.15 43.28 -17.07
CA TRP A 305 43.08 44.37 -17.36
C TRP A 305 42.31 45.68 -17.23
N PRO A 306 42.87 46.72 -16.57
CA PRO A 306 42.19 48.02 -16.47
C PRO A 306 42.03 48.71 -17.85
N TYR A 307 42.92 48.45 -18.80
CA TYR A 307 42.83 48.88 -20.17
C TYR A 307 43.57 47.91 -21.09
N LEU A 308 43.15 47.84 -22.34
CA LEU A 308 43.77 47.07 -23.41
C LEU A 308 44.17 48.06 -24.51
N GLU A 309 45.45 48.05 -24.86
CA GLU A 309 46.02 48.88 -25.94
C GLU A 309 45.94 48.12 -27.26
N TYR A 310 45.79 48.86 -28.36
CA TYR A 310 45.85 48.31 -29.70
C TYR A 310 46.58 49.26 -30.65
N LYS A 311 47.15 48.73 -31.69
CA LYS A 311 47.86 49.48 -32.72
C LYS A 311 46.84 50.05 -33.74
N PRO A 312 46.82 51.39 -34.01
CA PRO A 312 45.96 51.93 -35.05
C PRO A 312 46.43 51.43 -36.43
N VAL A 313 45.54 50.77 -37.16
CA VAL A 313 45.78 50.27 -38.49
C VAL A 313 44.81 50.92 -39.48
N SER A 314 45.26 51.28 -40.69
CA SER A 314 44.43 51.81 -41.72
C SER A 314 44.19 50.74 -42.80
N VAL A 315 42.92 50.55 -43.20
CA VAL A 315 42.49 49.66 -44.28
C VAL A 315 41.93 50.53 -45.41
N ALA A 316 42.48 50.42 -46.60
CA ALA A 316 42.09 51.18 -47.82
C ALA A 316 42.05 52.73 -47.58
N GLY A 317 42.97 53.26 -46.75
CA GLY A 317 43.08 54.68 -46.44
C GLY A 317 42.15 55.25 -45.37
N HIS A 318 41.35 54.38 -44.75
CA HIS A 318 40.49 54.74 -43.62
C HIS A 318 40.97 54.08 -42.32
N PRO A 319 40.90 54.75 -41.15
CA PRO A 319 41.26 54.12 -39.89
C PRO A 319 40.32 52.92 -39.60
N ALA A 320 40.90 51.78 -39.28
CA ALA A 320 40.12 50.58 -38.91
C ALA A 320 39.42 50.81 -37.56
N PRO A 321 38.22 50.25 -37.40
CA PRO A 321 37.51 50.33 -36.11
C PRO A 321 38.32 49.64 -34.98
N PRO A 322 38.20 50.06 -33.73
CA PRO A 322 38.87 49.41 -32.60
C PRO A 322 38.44 47.95 -32.49
N PRO A 323 39.31 47.05 -31.99
CA PRO A 323 38.96 45.66 -31.73
C PRO A 323 37.68 45.54 -30.89
N GLN A 324 36.76 44.72 -31.34
CA GLN A 324 35.47 44.55 -30.65
C GLN A 324 35.36 43.11 -30.10
N ARG A 325 34.75 43.00 -28.91
CA ARG A 325 34.31 41.72 -28.40
C ARG A 325 32.99 41.37 -29.08
N GLN A 326 32.97 40.25 -29.74
CA GLN A 326 31.73 39.74 -30.29
C GLN A 326 31.00 38.96 -29.19
N SER A 327 30.05 39.61 -28.53
CA SER A 327 29.22 38.97 -27.54
C SER A 327 28.25 38.04 -28.23
N TYR A 328 28.36 36.76 -27.92
CA TYR A 328 27.32 35.78 -28.25
C TYR A 328 26.39 35.68 -27.05
N GLU A 329 25.15 36.10 -27.19
CA GLU A 329 24.12 35.90 -26.20
C GLU A 329 23.32 34.65 -26.53
N PRO A 330 23.59 33.51 -25.87
CA PRO A 330 22.79 32.33 -26.08
C PRO A 330 21.34 32.56 -25.62
N PRO A 331 20.34 31.91 -26.23
CA PRO A 331 18.92 32.12 -25.95
C PRO A 331 18.50 31.49 -24.59
N ILE A 332 19.23 31.79 -23.52
CA ILE A 332 19.03 31.21 -22.18
C ILE A 332 17.61 31.51 -21.64
N MET A 333 17.11 32.72 -21.88
CA MET A 333 15.77 33.12 -21.43
C MET A 333 14.66 32.26 -22.04
N ALA A 334 14.81 31.85 -23.30
CA ALA A 334 13.85 30.96 -23.95
C ALA A 334 13.91 29.54 -23.37
N ILE A 335 15.11 29.04 -23.05
CA ILE A 335 15.31 27.73 -22.41
C ILE A 335 14.72 27.73 -20.99
N VAL A 336 14.97 28.77 -20.20
CA VAL A 336 14.39 28.93 -18.86
C VAL A 336 12.87 29.01 -18.89
N ALA A 337 12.29 29.71 -19.87
CA ALA A 337 10.85 29.76 -20.08
C ALA A 337 10.27 28.37 -20.41
N ALA A 338 10.95 27.61 -21.28
CA ALA A 338 10.56 26.23 -21.63
C ALA A 338 10.69 25.27 -20.43
N THR A 339 11.72 25.42 -19.60
CA THR A 339 11.88 24.67 -18.35
C THR A 339 10.74 24.94 -17.37
N LYS A 340 10.34 26.20 -17.22
CA LYS A 340 9.19 26.58 -16.39
C LYS A 340 7.88 26.03 -16.92
N GLN A 341 7.70 26.04 -18.26
CA GLN A 341 6.51 25.46 -18.86
C GLN A 341 6.44 23.95 -18.60
N ALA A 342 7.52 23.21 -18.79
CA ALA A 342 7.58 21.78 -18.48
C ALA A 342 7.32 21.48 -16.98
N ASP A 343 7.75 22.35 -16.08
CA ASP A 343 7.44 22.25 -14.64
C ASP A 343 5.95 22.49 -14.36
N ASN A 344 5.34 23.45 -15.01
CA ASN A 344 3.90 23.70 -14.90
C ASN A 344 3.07 22.55 -15.49
N ASP A 345 3.51 21.97 -16.60
CA ASP A 345 2.86 20.81 -17.21
C ASP A 345 2.93 19.58 -16.27
N LEU A 346 4.07 19.37 -15.59
CA LEU A 346 4.20 18.35 -14.55
C LEU A 346 3.17 18.54 -13.43
N LYS A 347 3.04 19.75 -12.91
CA LYS A 347 2.07 20.10 -11.86
C LYS A 347 0.63 19.90 -12.34
N ALA A 348 0.32 20.30 -13.58
CA ALA A 348 -1.01 20.16 -14.15
C ALA A 348 -1.41 18.68 -14.34
N VAL A 349 -0.49 17.84 -14.82
CA VAL A 349 -0.75 16.40 -15.05
C VAL A 349 -0.86 15.62 -13.73
N THR A 350 -0.06 15.97 -12.72
CA THR A 350 -0.10 15.30 -11.41
C THR A 350 -1.20 15.84 -10.49
N GLY A 351 -1.81 16.98 -10.82
CA GLY A 351 -2.78 17.66 -9.96
C GLY A 351 -2.19 18.27 -8.68
N LEU A 352 -0.86 18.27 -8.55
CA LEU A 352 -0.15 18.74 -7.37
C LEU A 352 0.50 20.10 -7.65
N TYR A 353 0.02 21.14 -6.98
CA TYR A 353 0.49 22.51 -7.13
C TYR A 353 1.41 22.92 -5.97
N ASP A 354 2.09 24.06 -6.10
CA ASP A 354 3.09 24.57 -5.15
C ASP A 354 2.58 24.66 -3.70
N ALA A 355 1.31 25.00 -3.50
CA ALA A 355 0.68 25.03 -2.20
C ALA A 355 0.64 23.64 -1.52
N SER A 356 0.44 22.58 -2.30
CA SER A 356 0.45 21.18 -1.81
C SER A 356 1.87 20.70 -1.52
N LEU A 357 2.88 21.28 -2.18
CA LEU A 357 4.29 20.96 -1.99
C LEU A 357 4.96 21.77 -0.86
N GLY A 358 4.21 22.64 -0.17
CA GLY A 358 4.71 23.43 0.95
C GLY A 358 5.46 24.72 0.56
N GLU A 359 5.43 25.12 -0.71
CA GLU A 359 5.97 26.42 -1.12
C GLU A 359 5.06 27.56 -0.68
N ARG A 360 5.64 28.56 0.00
CA ARG A 360 4.90 29.74 0.47
C ARG A 360 4.65 30.68 -0.69
N GLY A 361 3.37 30.88 -1.05
CA GLY A 361 2.96 31.95 -1.94
C GLY A 361 3.03 33.33 -1.26
N PRO A 362 3.11 34.43 -2.02
CA PRO A 362 3.11 35.76 -1.45
C PRO A 362 1.78 36.08 -0.77
N GLN A 363 1.82 36.34 0.54
CA GLN A 363 0.78 36.94 1.40
C GLN A 363 -0.69 36.45 1.12
N GLU A 364 -0.94 35.17 1.10
CA GLU A 364 -2.32 34.66 1.05
C GLU A 364 -2.90 34.50 2.46
N ALA A 365 -4.19 34.84 2.61
CA ALA A 365 -4.90 34.63 3.85
C ALA A 365 -4.93 33.14 4.22
N ALA A 366 -4.74 32.77 5.48
CA ALA A 366 -4.69 31.40 5.96
C ALA A 366 -5.86 30.52 5.44
N ARG A 367 -7.06 31.11 5.27
CA ARG A 367 -8.22 30.44 4.68
C ARG A 367 -8.03 30.04 3.21
N ALA A 368 -7.33 30.84 2.41
CA ALA A 368 -7.06 30.52 1.01
C ALA A 368 -6.04 29.39 0.88
N ILE A 369 -5.05 29.34 1.77
CA ILE A 369 -4.07 28.24 1.85
C ILE A 369 -4.78 26.94 2.22
N LEU A 370 -5.64 26.94 3.25
CA LEU A 370 -6.43 25.79 3.66
C LEU A 370 -7.38 25.30 2.55
N ALA A 371 -8.05 26.22 1.84
CA ALA A 371 -8.94 25.86 0.74
C ALA A 371 -8.17 25.21 -0.43
N ARG A 372 -6.96 25.69 -0.75
CA ARG A 372 -6.10 25.09 -1.79
C ARG A 372 -5.52 23.75 -1.38
N GLN A 373 -5.13 23.60 -0.11
CA GLN A 373 -4.71 22.30 0.43
C GLN A 373 -5.85 21.29 0.30
N HIS A 374 -7.05 21.68 0.72
CA HIS A 374 -8.23 20.81 0.59
C HIS A 374 -8.56 20.46 -0.87
N GLN A 375 -8.38 21.38 -1.80
CA GLN A 375 -8.58 21.12 -3.23
C GLN A 375 -7.49 20.19 -3.80
N GLY A 376 -6.23 20.30 -3.34
CA GLY A 376 -5.15 19.38 -3.68
C GLY A 376 -5.37 17.97 -3.12
N GLU A 377 -5.97 17.86 -1.92
CA GLU A 377 -6.33 16.59 -1.31
C GLU A 377 -7.43 15.85 -2.09
N LEU A 378 -8.41 16.59 -2.62
CA LEU A 378 -9.48 16.02 -3.45
C LEU A 378 -8.95 15.41 -4.76
N GLY A 379 -7.92 16.01 -5.37
CA GLY A 379 -7.29 15.50 -6.59
C GLY A 379 -6.59 14.15 -6.42
N ASN A 380 -6.22 13.80 -5.19
CA ASN A 380 -5.50 12.57 -4.86
C ASN A 380 -6.34 11.54 -4.09
N SER A 381 -7.62 11.81 -3.88
CA SER A 381 -8.51 10.96 -3.09
C SER A 381 -8.69 9.56 -3.70
N ASN A 382 -8.61 9.42 -5.04
CA ASN A 382 -8.73 8.15 -5.74
C ASN A 382 -7.68 7.11 -5.27
N TRP A 383 -6.44 7.54 -5.03
CA TRP A 383 -5.38 6.65 -4.52
C TRP A 383 -5.72 6.10 -3.14
N LEU A 384 -6.21 6.96 -2.26
CA LEU A 384 -6.60 6.60 -0.90
C LEU A 384 -7.85 5.72 -0.88
N ASP A 385 -8.83 6.01 -1.72
CA ASP A 385 -10.06 5.22 -1.86
C ASP A 385 -9.75 3.81 -2.38
N ASN A 386 -8.89 3.69 -3.38
CA ASN A 386 -8.49 2.39 -3.91
C ASN A 386 -7.70 1.57 -2.88
N LEU A 387 -6.80 2.20 -2.12
CA LEU A 387 -6.11 1.55 -1.01
C LEU A 387 -7.11 1.09 0.08
N SER A 388 -8.09 1.91 0.41
CA SER A 388 -9.14 1.58 1.39
C SER A 388 -9.99 0.39 0.94
N ARG A 389 -10.29 0.29 -0.36
CA ARG A 389 -10.96 -0.88 -0.96
C ARG A 389 -10.09 -2.14 -0.83
N ALA A 390 -8.80 -2.03 -1.11
CA ALA A 390 -7.85 -3.13 -0.96
C ALA A 390 -7.74 -3.60 0.50
N ILE A 391 -7.66 -2.67 1.46
CA ILE A 391 -7.62 -3.00 2.90
C ILE A 391 -8.95 -3.64 3.36
N ARG A 392 -10.08 -3.20 2.82
CA ARG A 392 -11.36 -3.88 3.05
C ARG A 392 -11.35 -5.32 2.56
N SER A 393 -10.82 -5.55 1.37
CA SER A 393 -10.63 -6.89 0.81
C SER A 393 -9.70 -7.74 1.65
N LEU A 394 -8.58 -7.16 2.11
CA LEU A 394 -7.66 -7.78 3.06
C LEU A 394 -8.38 -8.21 4.35
N GLY A 395 -9.18 -7.30 4.92
CA GLY A 395 -9.97 -7.60 6.12
C GLY A 395 -10.94 -8.76 5.92
N ARG A 396 -11.56 -8.87 4.74
CA ARG A 396 -12.42 -10.02 4.40
C ARG A 396 -11.64 -11.33 4.31
N VAL A 397 -10.47 -11.30 3.69
CA VAL A 397 -9.60 -12.50 3.59
C VAL A 397 -9.14 -12.94 4.98
N VAL A 398 -8.72 -12.01 5.83
CA VAL A 398 -8.29 -12.32 7.20
C VAL A 398 -9.46 -12.82 8.04
N LEU A 399 -10.62 -12.17 7.95
CA LEU A 399 -11.83 -12.59 8.66
C LEU A 399 -12.29 -14.00 8.26
N ASP A 400 -12.18 -14.34 6.97
CA ASP A 400 -12.50 -15.67 6.46
C ASP A 400 -11.52 -16.75 6.96
N LEU A 401 -10.24 -16.39 7.16
CA LEU A 401 -9.20 -17.31 7.63
C LEU A 401 -9.25 -17.53 9.16
N ILE A 402 -9.69 -16.56 9.93
CA ILE A 402 -9.69 -16.63 11.40
C ILE A 402 -10.32 -17.92 11.93
N PRO A 403 -11.56 -18.33 11.55
CA PRO A 403 -12.16 -19.54 12.08
C PRO A 403 -11.42 -20.83 11.74
N HIS A 404 -10.63 -20.83 10.66
CA HIS A 404 -9.88 -22.01 10.19
C HIS A 404 -8.52 -22.15 10.84
N ILE A 405 -7.91 -21.05 11.25
CA ILE A 405 -6.56 -21.03 11.84
C ILE A 405 -6.61 -20.97 13.37
N TYR A 406 -7.64 -20.31 13.90
CA TYR A 406 -7.88 -20.20 15.34
C TYR A 406 -8.92 -21.24 15.79
N ASP A 407 -8.74 -22.50 15.38
CA ASP A 407 -9.67 -23.62 15.54
C ASP A 407 -9.67 -24.24 16.92
N ALA A 408 -8.56 -24.15 17.68
CA ALA A 408 -8.43 -24.68 19.02
C ALA A 408 -8.69 -23.59 20.09
N PRO A 409 -9.29 -23.96 21.25
CA PRO A 409 -9.45 -23.02 22.35
C PRO A 409 -8.11 -22.48 22.81
N ARG A 410 -7.92 -21.18 22.72
CA ARG A 410 -6.69 -20.51 23.15
C ARG A 410 -6.94 -19.10 23.66
N VAL A 411 -6.07 -18.68 24.57
CA VAL A 411 -6.07 -17.29 25.05
C VAL A 411 -5.29 -16.44 24.07
N ILE A 412 -5.93 -15.42 23.55
CA ILE A 412 -5.33 -14.48 22.61
C ILE A 412 -5.32 -13.10 23.24
N ARG A 413 -4.20 -12.41 23.08
CA ARG A 413 -4.10 -11.00 23.41
C ARG A 413 -4.63 -10.18 22.23
N ILE A 414 -5.74 -9.50 22.42
CA ILE A 414 -6.32 -8.57 21.46
C ILE A 414 -6.01 -7.13 21.86
N ILE A 415 -6.16 -6.21 20.91
CA ILE A 415 -5.95 -4.79 21.15
C ILE A 415 -7.30 -4.08 21.02
N GLY A 416 -7.79 -3.55 22.13
CA GLY A 416 -9.05 -2.81 22.20
C GLY A 416 -9.04 -1.51 21.38
N LEU A 417 -10.20 -0.87 21.31
CA LEU A 417 -10.36 0.44 20.65
C LEU A 417 -9.54 1.55 21.32
N ASP A 418 -9.30 1.41 22.60
CA ASP A 418 -8.48 2.29 23.44
C ASP A 418 -6.97 2.01 23.32
N ASN A 419 -6.58 1.10 22.45
CA ASN A 419 -5.21 0.61 22.29
C ASN A 419 -4.65 -0.13 23.51
N GLN A 420 -5.52 -0.53 24.46
CA GLN A 420 -5.11 -1.33 25.61
C GLN A 420 -5.15 -2.83 25.26
N PRO A 421 -4.16 -3.58 25.72
CA PRO A 421 -4.15 -5.02 25.51
C PRO A 421 -5.18 -5.68 26.43
N MET A 422 -5.98 -6.56 25.87
CA MET A 422 -6.98 -7.37 26.56
C MET A 422 -6.75 -8.84 26.23
N SER A 423 -6.84 -9.73 27.21
CA SER A 423 -6.74 -11.18 26.98
C SER A 423 -8.14 -11.77 26.89
N VAL A 424 -8.41 -12.48 25.81
CA VAL A 424 -9.68 -13.19 25.58
C VAL A 424 -9.43 -14.64 25.24
N MET A 425 -10.33 -15.52 25.65
CA MET A 425 -10.34 -16.90 25.19
C MET A 425 -11.23 -17.01 23.96
N VAL A 426 -10.72 -17.60 22.90
CA VAL A 426 -11.46 -17.80 21.65
C VAL A 426 -11.54 -19.28 21.32
N HIS A 427 -12.62 -19.69 20.68
CA HIS A 427 -12.82 -21.03 20.13
C HIS A 427 -13.74 -20.95 18.91
N THR A 428 -13.80 -22.02 18.11
CA THR A 428 -14.65 -22.11 16.90
C THR A 428 -15.63 -23.28 16.95
N ASN A 429 -15.38 -24.29 17.76
CA ASN A 429 -16.21 -25.49 17.84
C ASN A 429 -17.35 -25.34 18.86
N ALA A 430 -18.55 -25.79 18.49
CA ALA A 430 -19.71 -25.76 19.40
C ALA A 430 -19.65 -26.83 20.50
N ASP A 431 -18.83 -27.88 20.30
CA ASP A 431 -18.73 -29.06 21.20
C ASP A 431 -17.56 -28.98 22.22
N ASP A 432 -16.71 -27.97 22.12
CA ASP A 432 -15.67 -27.80 23.13
C ASP A 432 -16.33 -27.49 24.47
N THR A 433 -16.22 -28.44 25.40
CA THR A 433 -16.56 -28.21 26.82
C THR A 433 -15.72 -27.06 27.30
N LEU A 434 -16.29 -25.86 27.23
CA LEU A 434 -15.67 -24.65 27.74
C LEU A 434 -15.29 -24.91 29.22
N PRO A 435 -14.06 -24.59 29.61
CA PRO A 435 -13.73 -24.62 31.03
C PRO A 435 -14.77 -23.79 31.77
N ALA A 436 -15.29 -24.35 32.87
CA ALA A 436 -16.25 -23.63 33.71
C ALA A 436 -15.69 -22.23 34.01
N THR A 437 -16.57 -21.24 34.10
CA THR A 437 -16.19 -19.82 34.28
C THR A 437 -15.24 -19.61 35.46
N ASP A 438 -15.26 -20.52 36.43
CA ASP A 438 -14.37 -20.53 37.63
C ASP A 438 -12.94 -21.03 37.33
N GLN A 439 -12.69 -21.62 36.14
CA GLN A 439 -11.37 -22.09 35.69
C GLN A 439 -10.70 -21.13 34.70
N ILE A 440 -11.38 -20.03 34.34
CA ILE A 440 -10.85 -18.99 33.52
C ILE A 440 -9.82 -18.22 34.34
N GLY A 441 -8.54 -18.26 33.94
CA GLY A 441 -7.44 -17.62 34.68
C GLY A 441 -7.70 -16.12 34.93
N GLU A 442 -7.18 -15.62 36.06
CA GLU A 442 -7.24 -14.19 36.36
C GLU A 442 -6.71 -13.36 35.22
N GLY A 443 -7.54 -12.44 34.68
CA GLY A 443 -7.18 -11.53 33.60
C GLY A 443 -7.80 -11.82 32.22
N ILE A 444 -8.62 -12.88 32.07
CA ILE A 444 -9.36 -13.17 30.84
C ILE A 444 -10.70 -12.44 30.87
N SER A 445 -10.94 -11.58 29.86
CA SER A 445 -12.13 -10.72 29.83
C SER A 445 -13.40 -11.40 29.31
N GLY A 446 -13.28 -12.58 28.69
CA GLY A 446 -14.43 -13.36 28.22
C GLY A 446 -14.04 -14.53 27.31
N VAL A 447 -15.02 -15.36 26.98
CA VAL A 447 -14.90 -16.50 26.06
C VAL A 447 -15.82 -16.24 24.89
N TYR A 448 -15.28 -16.33 23.67
CA TYR A 448 -15.99 -15.97 22.43
C TYR A 448 -15.87 -17.04 21.37
N ASN A 449 -16.99 -17.36 20.72
CA ASN A 449 -17.04 -18.28 19.59
C ASN A 449 -16.91 -17.51 18.28
N LEU A 450 -15.79 -17.70 17.58
CA LEU A 450 -15.48 -17.02 16.33
C LEU A 450 -16.16 -17.65 15.11
N GLY A 451 -16.75 -18.85 15.25
CA GLY A 451 -17.44 -19.56 14.17
C GLY A 451 -18.92 -19.21 14.02
N VAL A 452 -19.48 -18.40 14.94
CA VAL A 452 -20.91 -18.07 14.97
C VAL A 452 -21.14 -16.62 14.57
N GLY A 453 -22.18 -16.39 13.76
CA GLY A 453 -22.57 -15.05 13.27
C GLY A 453 -21.95 -14.70 11.91
N ARG A 454 -22.53 -13.68 11.28
CA ARG A 454 -22.04 -13.12 10.02
C ARG A 454 -21.58 -11.69 10.26
N TYR A 455 -20.35 -11.42 9.85
CA TYR A 455 -19.70 -10.14 10.04
C TYR A 455 -19.28 -9.55 8.70
N ASP A 456 -19.41 -8.24 8.55
CA ASP A 456 -18.92 -7.49 7.39
C ASP A 456 -17.74 -6.60 7.78
N VAL A 457 -16.90 -6.33 6.80
CA VAL A 457 -15.71 -5.52 6.95
C VAL A 457 -15.94 -4.14 6.34
N THR A 458 -15.76 -3.11 7.14
CA THR A 458 -15.69 -1.73 6.68
C THR A 458 -14.31 -1.14 6.99
N VAL A 459 -13.93 -0.12 6.25
CA VAL A 459 -12.67 0.60 6.49
C VAL A 459 -13.01 2.04 6.79
N SER A 460 -12.59 2.51 7.95
CA SER A 460 -12.63 3.93 8.26
C SER A 460 -11.28 4.56 7.90
N VAL A 461 -11.31 5.54 7.03
CA VAL A 461 -10.18 6.41 6.74
C VAL A 461 -10.35 7.65 7.61
N GLY A 462 -9.33 7.97 8.35
CA GLY A 462 -9.36 9.15 9.20
C GLY A 462 -7.99 9.50 9.72
N PRO A 463 -7.80 10.71 10.26
CA PRO A 463 -6.55 11.09 10.86
C PRO A 463 -6.14 10.08 11.94
N ASN A 464 -4.84 9.95 12.15
CA ASN A 464 -4.25 9.08 13.19
C ASN A 464 -5.00 9.27 14.52
N ILE A 465 -5.04 8.23 15.36
CA ILE A 465 -5.66 8.29 16.70
C ILE A 465 -5.21 9.53 17.49
N GLN A 466 -3.95 9.93 17.35
CA GLN A 466 -3.43 11.18 17.94
C GLN A 466 -4.07 12.43 17.34
N SER A 467 -4.20 12.51 16.01
CA SER A 467 -4.84 13.65 15.34
C SER A 467 -6.33 13.73 15.67
N ARG A 468 -7.02 12.58 15.72
CA ARG A 468 -8.44 12.52 16.15
C ARG A 468 -8.63 12.94 17.60
N ARG A 469 -7.71 12.56 18.49
CA ARG A 469 -7.73 13.00 19.88
C ARG A 469 -7.51 14.52 19.98
N GLN A 470 -6.59 15.06 19.20
CA GLN A 470 -6.35 16.51 19.16
C GLN A 470 -7.56 17.27 18.61
N GLU A 471 -8.13 16.83 17.49
CA GLU A 471 -9.37 17.40 16.92
C GLU A 471 -10.55 17.29 17.90
N ALA A 472 -10.69 16.16 18.59
CA ALA A 472 -11.72 15.99 19.60
C ALA A 472 -11.53 16.95 20.79
N VAL A 473 -10.28 17.11 21.26
CA VAL A 473 -9.94 18.08 22.34
C VAL A 473 -10.21 19.52 21.89
N GLU A 474 -9.84 19.90 20.65
CA GLU A 474 -10.14 21.22 20.09
C GLU A 474 -11.64 21.46 19.96
N ALA A 475 -12.39 20.48 19.41
CA ALA A 475 -13.85 20.58 19.29
C ALA A 475 -14.55 20.66 20.66
N MET A 476 -14.11 19.85 21.65
CA MET A 476 -14.64 19.91 23.01
C MET A 476 -14.28 21.23 23.70
N THR A 477 -13.08 21.76 23.46
CA THR A 477 -12.65 23.07 23.97
C THR A 477 -13.51 24.20 23.40
N ALA A 478 -13.74 24.18 22.07
CA ALA A 478 -14.62 25.14 21.42
C ALA A 478 -16.07 25.06 21.92
N LEU A 479 -16.57 23.83 22.15
CA LEU A 479 -17.90 23.61 22.71
C LEU A 479 -18.03 24.14 24.15
N MET A 480 -17.03 23.93 25.00
CA MET A 480 -16.99 24.46 26.37
C MET A 480 -16.90 25.97 26.40
N GLN A 481 -16.19 26.58 25.44
CA GLN A 481 -16.12 28.05 25.30
C GLN A 481 -17.47 28.62 24.83
N ALA A 482 -18.15 27.94 23.90
CA ALA A 482 -19.44 28.37 23.40
C ALA A 482 -20.59 28.13 24.40
N PHE A 483 -20.50 27.07 25.21
CA PHE A 483 -21.51 26.67 26.20
C PHE A 483 -20.85 26.20 27.50
N PRO A 484 -20.43 27.12 28.38
CA PRO A 484 -19.76 26.81 29.63
C PRO A 484 -20.44 25.78 30.56
N PRO A 485 -21.78 25.67 30.61
CA PRO A 485 -22.45 24.65 31.40
C PRO A 485 -22.16 23.21 30.98
N ALA A 486 -21.65 22.97 29.77
CA ALA A 486 -21.23 21.65 29.30
C ALA A 486 -19.91 21.15 29.92
N ALA A 487 -19.11 22.05 30.50
CA ALA A 487 -17.80 21.73 31.03
C ALA A 487 -17.81 20.55 32.03
N PRO A 488 -18.69 20.47 33.03
CA PRO A 488 -18.73 19.33 33.97
C PRO A 488 -19.02 17.98 33.30
N VAL A 489 -19.83 17.98 32.22
CA VAL A 489 -20.30 16.76 31.54
C VAL A 489 -19.27 16.22 30.53
N ILE A 490 -18.40 17.09 30.01
CA ILE A 490 -17.51 16.72 28.89
C ILE A 490 -16.05 16.63 29.35
N SER A 491 -15.72 17.18 30.53
CA SER A 491 -14.34 17.30 31.01
C SER A 491 -13.64 15.94 31.21
N ASP A 492 -14.35 14.87 31.57
CA ASP A 492 -13.80 13.54 31.72
C ASP A 492 -13.42 12.92 30.34
N VAL A 493 -14.32 13.07 29.35
CA VAL A 493 -14.08 12.61 27.97
C VAL A 493 -12.97 13.43 27.32
N MET A 494 -12.93 14.73 27.58
CA MET A 494 -11.84 15.60 27.10
C MET A 494 -10.50 15.16 27.70
N ALA A 495 -10.44 14.91 29.01
CA ALA A 495 -9.23 14.45 29.68
C ALA A 495 -8.74 13.08 29.14
N GLU A 496 -9.66 12.17 28.80
CA GLU A 496 -9.34 10.87 28.18
C GLU A 496 -8.71 11.00 26.78
N ASN A 497 -9.08 12.03 26.04
CA ASN A 497 -8.55 12.31 24.70
C ASN A 497 -7.25 13.13 24.71
N MET A 498 -6.82 13.66 25.84
CA MET A 498 -5.54 14.36 25.96
C MET A 498 -4.35 13.39 25.99
N ASP A 499 -3.30 13.73 25.24
CA ASP A 499 -2.10 12.88 25.06
C ASP A 499 -0.95 13.33 25.98
N TRP A 500 -1.16 13.24 27.31
CA TRP A 500 -0.14 13.55 28.31
C TRP A 500 -0.15 12.53 29.45
N PRO A 501 1.02 12.30 30.10
CA PRO A 501 1.12 11.35 31.20
C PRO A 501 0.19 11.72 32.36
N GLY A 502 -0.77 10.85 32.69
CA GLY A 502 -1.74 11.08 33.74
C GLY A 502 -3.15 11.46 33.30
N ALA A 503 -3.39 11.70 32.01
CA ALA A 503 -4.72 11.99 31.47
C ALA A 503 -5.81 10.96 31.92
N PRO A 504 -5.58 9.61 31.86
CA PRO A 504 -6.55 8.63 32.30
C PRO A 504 -6.86 8.71 33.80
N LEU A 505 -5.90 9.14 34.60
CA LEU A 505 -6.07 9.27 36.05
C LEU A 505 -6.93 10.49 36.40
N ILE A 506 -6.79 11.57 35.64
CA ILE A 506 -7.63 12.76 35.78
C ILE A 506 -9.04 12.47 35.29
N ALA A 507 -9.21 11.79 34.13
CA ALA A 507 -10.51 11.38 33.63
C ALA A 507 -11.29 10.54 34.68
N LYS A 508 -10.62 9.57 35.33
CA LYS A 508 -11.22 8.79 36.42
C LYS A 508 -11.62 9.64 37.65
N ARG A 509 -10.87 10.68 37.95
CA ARG A 509 -11.21 11.61 39.05
C ARG A 509 -12.39 12.48 38.69
N LEU A 510 -12.44 12.99 37.44
CA LEU A 510 -13.53 13.81 36.94
C LEU A 510 -14.85 13.03 36.90
N ARG A 511 -14.84 11.77 36.43
CA ARG A 511 -16.03 10.87 36.47
C ARG A 511 -16.61 10.64 37.85
N LYS A 512 -15.83 10.85 38.93
CA LYS A 512 -16.33 10.75 40.31
C LYS A 512 -16.92 12.06 40.82
N LEU A 513 -16.73 13.16 40.09
CA LEU A 513 -17.23 14.50 40.43
C LEU A 513 -18.56 14.79 39.77
N VAL A 514 -18.88 14.07 38.69
CA VAL A 514 -20.18 14.05 38.00
C VAL A 514 -21.02 12.90 38.55
#